data_c5c1cb539c4787898470e1137675ec36
#
_entry.id   c5c1cb539c4787898470e1137675ec36
#
_cell.length_a   1.000
_cell.length_b   1.000
_cell.length_c   1.000
_cell.angle_alpha   90.00
_cell.angle_beta   90.00
_cell.angle_gamma   90.00
#
_symmetry.space_group_name_H-M   'P 1'
#
loop_
_entity.id
_entity.type
_entity.pdbx_description
1 polymer ?
#
loop_
_entity_poly.entity_id
_entity_poly.type
_entity_poly.pdbx_seq_one_letter_code
_entity_poly.pdbx_strand_id
1 'polypeptide(L)'
;MAYRGGRLQVELIKGNNVMDMKKYLPNVDLEKLGKILEIKEAYQRGDISLEEGRTRIREQVGKIRPYEIALAEQELKTIEENECRKEDIQKMIELFNEVMDTSRPNLPLNHPIMCYYRENDEMRRFMSSIKDLVQYPIIKNQWLELYDQISAFRIHLSRKQNQLYPILEKKGFDRPTTTMWLLDDFVRDEIRDAKKLIEEDKEEDFLAMQPTIVDDVLDLLQKEESVLYPTALAMITPEEFEQMRSGDYEIGFAWIDVEGFKNADKKEDSPSTPTEGFASELSALLSKYGLGGGDKDRLLDVTTGKLSLEQINLIYKHLPVDISYVDENELVCFYSDTNHRIFPRSKNVIGRDVKNCHPRTSVHIVEEIIEKFRSGEQDSVDFWINKPGVFIYICYVAVRDAEGRFRGILEMMQDCSRIRELQGSRTLLTWSNDTQGEKPMEKSNYAPEDKPAANEGSAIELSSKTRLQDLLKIYPQLRKDLPSVNSAFKMLNSPLARIIIPKATVAMMSERSGIPLDDILSMLRELIAKYESTTCQK
;
A
#
# COMPACT_ATOMS: atom_id res chain seq x y z
N MET A 1 -11.23 51.09 22.43
CA MET A 1 -11.58 50.72 21.03
C MET A 1 -11.84 49.23 21.00
N ALA A 2 -12.99 48.86 20.52
CA ALA A 2 -13.65 47.62 20.80
C ALA A 2 -13.01 46.37 20.09
N TYR A 3 -12.67 45.37 20.88
CA TYR A 3 -12.44 43.99 20.38
C TYR A 3 -13.80 43.37 20.05
N ARG A 4 -14.12 43.26 18.79
CA ARG A 4 -15.24 42.43 18.32
C ARG A 4 -14.79 40.99 18.27
N GLY A 5 -15.36 40.16 19.16
CA GLY A 5 -15.28 38.71 19.11
C GLY A 5 -15.84 38.19 17.79
N GLY A 6 -14.96 37.76 16.90
CA GLY A 6 -15.33 36.96 15.74
C GLY A 6 -15.61 35.53 16.20
N ARG A 7 -16.87 35.13 16.28
CA ARG A 7 -17.26 33.73 16.18
C ARG A 7 -16.73 33.23 14.83
N LEU A 8 -15.65 32.45 14.85
CA LEU A 8 -15.34 31.55 13.76
C LEU A 8 -16.53 30.58 13.65
N GLN A 9 -17.47 30.89 12.79
CA GLN A 9 -18.33 29.89 12.22
C GLN A 9 -17.39 28.93 11.49
N VAL A 10 -17.18 27.76 12.08
CA VAL A 10 -16.64 26.60 11.39
C VAL A 10 -17.64 26.30 10.29
N GLU A 11 -17.43 26.89 9.11
CA GLU A 11 -18.07 26.41 7.90
C GLU A 11 -17.60 24.97 7.74
N LEU A 12 -18.46 24.06 8.09
CA LEU A 12 -18.34 22.63 7.83
C LEU A 12 -18.10 22.46 6.33
N ILE A 13 -16.85 22.39 5.94
CA ILE A 13 -16.47 22.15 4.56
C ILE A 13 -16.97 20.73 4.24
N LYS A 14 -17.86 20.68 3.30
CA LYS A 14 -18.48 19.49 2.74
C LYS A 14 -17.46 18.69 1.93
N GLY A 15 -16.51 18.05 2.61
CA GLY A 15 -15.77 16.93 2.06
C GLY A 15 -16.67 15.70 2.18
N ASN A 16 -17.08 15.11 1.08
CA ASN A 16 -17.98 13.95 1.05
C ASN A 16 -17.47 12.79 1.96
N ASN A 17 -16.15 12.61 2.07
CA ASN A 17 -15.54 11.49 2.79
C ASN A 17 -15.64 11.59 4.33
N VAL A 18 -15.51 12.79 4.92
CA VAL A 18 -15.64 12.98 6.38
C VAL A 18 -17.07 12.73 6.85
N MET A 19 -18.04 13.17 6.07
CA MET A 19 -19.44 12.90 6.35
C MET A 19 -19.77 11.41 6.26
N ASP A 20 -19.09 10.66 5.39
CA ASP A 20 -19.28 9.22 5.25
C ASP A 20 -18.72 8.44 6.43
N MET A 21 -17.52 8.74 6.89
CA MET A 21 -16.90 8.10 8.05
C MET A 21 -17.74 8.23 9.32
N LYS A 22 -18.33 9.41 9.56
CA LYS A 22 -19.21 9.69 10.72
C LYS A 22 -20.46 8.78 10.77
N LYS A 23 -20.94 8.25 9.64
CA LYS A 23 -22.08 7.31 9.60
C LYS A 23 -21.76 5.96 10.25
N TYR A 24 -20.50 5.58 10.26
CA TYR A 24 -20.02 4.28 10.75
C TYR A 24 -19.46 4.34 12.17
N LEU A 25 -19.31 5.53 12.74
CA LEU A 25 -18.71 5.71 14.07
C LEU A 25 -19.79 5.97 15.13
N PRO A 26 -19.72 5.31 16.29
CA PRO A 26 -20.65 5.56 17.39
C PRO A 26 -20.36 6.91 18.05
N ASN A 27 -21.39 7.74 18.23
CA ASN A 27 -21.37 8.94 19.08
C ASN A 27 -20.18 9.90 18.84
N VAL A 28 -20.07 10.47 17.66
CA VAL A 28 -19.08 11.50 17.36
C VAL A 28 -19.51 12.83 17.99
N ASP A 29 -18.72 13.31 18.96
CA ASP A 29 -18.91 14.62 19.56
C ASP A 29 -18.11 15.68 18.79
N LEU A 30 -18.84 16.52 18.02
CA LEU A 30 -18.23 17.54 17.16
C LEU A 30 -17.58 18.69 17.96
N GLU A 31 -18.09 19.01 19.16
CA GLU A 31 -17.49 20.04 20.02
C GLU A 31 -16.14 19.55 20.56
N LYS A 32 -16.12 18.30 21.01
CA LYS A 32 -14.90 17.62 21.45
C LYS A 32 -13.87 17.53 20.34
N LEU A 33 -14.29 17.15 19.11
CA LEU A 33 -13.42 17.07 17.94
C LEU A 33 -12.81 18.45 17.62
N GLY A 34 -13.61 19.52 17.68
CA GLY A 34 -13.11 20.89 17.48
C GLY A 34 -12.01 21.28 18.47
N LYS A 35 -12.17 20.93 19.75
CA LYS A 35 -11.14 21.16 20.79
C LYS A 35 -9.86 20.35 20.55
N ILE A 36 -10.02 19.08 20.13
CA ILE A 36 -8.88 18.22 19.76
C ILE A 36 -8.07 18.88 18.64
N LEU A 37 -8.74 19.34 17.58
CA LEU A 37 -8.10 19.99 16.44
C LEU A 37 -7.38 21.29 16.85
N GLU A 38 -8.04 22.14 17.64
CA GLU A 38 -7.46 23.42 18.12
C GLU A 38 -6.17 23.19 18.93
N ILE A 39 -6.19 22.26 19.88
CA ILE A 39 -5.02 21.95 20.71
C ILE A 39 -3.91 21.33 19.86
N LYS A 40 -4.25 20.42 18.94
CA LYS A 40 -3.31 19.80 18.01
C LYS A 40 -2.61 20.86 17.16
N GLU A 41 -3.36 21.74 16.52
CA GLU A 41 -2.80 22.80 15.66
C GLU A 41 -1.89 23.74 16.44
N ALA A 42 -2.28 24.16 17.65
CA ALA A 42 -1.46 24.99 18.53
C ALA A 42 -0.13 24.29 18.89
N TYR A 43 -0.16 22.99 19.17
CA TYR A 43 1.04 22.20 19.44
C TYR A 43 1.91 22.03 18.19
N GLN A 44 1.33 21.74 17.03
CA GLN A 44 2.07 21.58 15.78
C GLN A 44 2.76 22.87 15.34
N ARG A 45 2.13 24.03 15.52
CA ARG A 45 2.72 25.34 15.26
C ARG A 45 3.81 25.75 16.27
N GLY A 46 3.91 25.02 17.40
CA GLY A 46 4.83 25.37 18.48
C GLY A 46 4.31 26.48 19.40
N ASP A 47 3.03 26.84 19.30
CA ASP A 47 2.38 27.85 20.15
C ASP A 47 2.25 27.38 21.61
N ILE A 48 2.19 26.08 21.83
CA ILE A 48 2.14 25.43 23.15
C ILE A 48 3.14 24.27 23.23
N SER A 49 3.64 23.99 24.45
CA SER A 49 4.50 22.85 24.71
C SER A 49 3.70 21.55 24.78
N LEU A 50 4.38 20.38 24.69
CA LEU A 50 3.77 19.06 24.84
C LEU A 50 3.01 18.94 26.18
N GLU A 51 3.63 19.37 27.28
CA GLU A 51 3.04 19.32 28.62
C GLU A 51 1.81 20.23 28.77
N GLU A 52 1.86 21.40 28.17
CA GLU A 52 0.71 22.30 28.13
C GLU A 52 -0.42 21.72 27.28
N GLY A 53 -0.10 21.15 26.11
CA GLY A 53 -1.05 20.45 25.26
C GLY A 53 -1.74 19.30 25.99
N ARG A 54 -0.99 18.43 26.67
CA ARG A 54 -1.51 17.32 27.48
C ARG A 54 -2.42 17.82 28.61
N THR A 55 -2.05 18.92 29.26
CA THR A 55 -2.87 19.51 30.31
C THR A 55 -4.20 20.01 29.77
N ARG A 56 -4.19 20.77 28.66
CA ARG A 56 -5.41 21.25 28.00
C ARG A 56 -6.31 20.10 27.57
N ILE A 57 -5.75 19.01 27.06
CA ILE A 57 -6.51 17.82 26.67
C ILE A 57 -7.19 17.19 27.89
N ARG A 58 -6.47 16.99 28.98
CA ARG A 58 -7.04 16.42 30.20
C ARG A 58 -8.20 17.24 30.76
N GLU A 59 -8.08 18.57 30.72
CA GLU A 59 -9.08 19.49 31.27
C GLU A 59 -10.29 19.72 30.36
N GLN A 60 -10.06 19.84 29.03
CA GLN A 60 -11.06 20.30 28.07
C GLN A 60 -11.68 19.17 27.24
N VAL A 61 -10.96 18.07 27.05
CA VAL A 61 -11.32 16.96 26.16
C VAL A 61 -11.60 15.68 26.94
N GLY A 62 -10.77 15.37 27.94
CA GLY A 62 -10.86 14.15 28.71
C GLY A 62 -10.33 12.93 27.94
N LYS A 63 -10.98 11.76 28.09
CA LYS A 63 -10.59 10.54 27.37
C LYS A 63 -10.88 10.67 25.87
N ILE A 64 -9.89 10.30 25.06
CA ILE A 64 -9.98 10.31 23.60
C ILE A 64 -10.09 8.87 23.08
N ARG A 65 -11.01 8.63 22.18
CA ARG A 65 -11.11 7.37 21.46
C ARG A 65 -10.22 7.42 20.22
N PRO A 66 -9.53 6.31 19.86
CA PRO A 66 -8.62 6.29 18.72
C PRO A 66 -9.24 6.80 17.40
N TYR A 67 -10.49 6.50 17.12
CA TYR A 67 -11.17 6.99 15.91
C TYR A 67 -11.44 8.51 15.91
N GLU A 68 -11.46 9.18 17.07
CA GLU A 68 -11.58 10.65 17.15
C GLU A 68 -10.30 11.33 16.64
N ILE A 69 -9.14 10.69 16.84
CA ILE A 69 -7.86 11.14 16.27
C ILE A 69 -7.86 10.95 14.76
N ALA A 70 -8.32 9.79 14.30
CA ALA A 70 -8.42 9.49 12.89
C ALA A 70 -9.38 10.45 12.16
N LEU A 71 -10.50 10.83 12.78
CA LEU A 71 -11.39 11.87 12.28
C LEU A 71 -10.71 13.24 12.21
N ALA A 72 -9.97 13.60 13.27
CA ALA A 72 -9.22 14.85 13.30
C ALA A 72 -8.18 14.92 12.16
N GLU A 73 -7.55 13.81 11.84
CA GLU A 73 -6.61 13.71 10.71
C GLU A 73 -7.31 13.81 9.36
N GLN A 74 -8.47 13.18 9.23
CA GLN A 74 -9.25 13.22 7.99
C GLN A 74 -9.80 14.64 7.68
N GLU A 75 -10.12 15.44 8.69
CA GLU A 75 -10.62 16.81 8.51
C GLU A 75 -9.55 17.82 8.06
N LEU A 76 -8.28 17.52 8.22
CA LEU A 76 -7.18 18.38 7.74
C LEU A 76 -7.04 18.46 6.21
N LYS A 77 -7.90 17.80 5.46
CA LYS A 77 -7.92 17.82 3.98
C LYS A 77 -7.98 19.21 3.34
N THR A 78 -8.29 20.24 4.10
CA THR A 78 -8.59 21.58 3.57
C THR A 78 -7.42 22.55 3.51
N ILE A 79 -6.27 22.25 4.08
CA ILE A 79 -5.23 23.26 4.22
C ILE A 79 -3.96 22.97 3.40
N GLU A 80 -3.58 21.72 3.16
CA GLU A 80 -2.43 21.42 2.28
C GLU A 80 -2.56 20.01 1.66
N GLU A 81 -2.77 19.96 0.36
CA GLU A 81 -3.14 18.74 -0.37
C GLU A 81 -2.09 17.61 -0.44
N ASN A 82 -0.89 17.73 0.13
CA ASN A 82 0.15 16.76 -0.22
C ASN A 82 1.13 16.24 0.83
N GLU A 83 1.08 16.62 2.10
CA GLU A 83 2.07 16.08 3.05
C GLU A 83 1.47 15.74 4.41
N CYS A 84 0.92 14.53 4.58
CA CYS A 84 0.82 13.95 5.91
C CYS A 84 2.23 13.48 6.31
N ARG A 85 2.90 14.25 7.19
CA ARG A 85 4.26 13.95 7.62
C ARG A 85 4.21 12.85 8.69
N LYS A 86 5.08 11.85 8.58
CA LYS A 86 5.30 10.84 9.64
C LYS A 86 5.44 11.50 11.01
N GLU A 87 6.12 12.65 11.08
CA GLU A 87 6.32 13.47 12.27
C GLU A 87 5.02 14.04 12.84
N ASP A 88 4.05 14.39 12.02
CA ASP A 88 2.78 14.97 12.48
C ASP A 88 1.92 13.92 13.16
N ILE A 89 1.92 12.69 12.64
CA ILE A 89 1.24 11.56 13.29
C ILE A 89 1.94 11.21 14.61
N GLN A 90 3.27 11.17 14.62
CA GLN A 90 4.03 10.88 15.83
C GLN A 90 3.75 11.92 16.92
N LYS A 91 3.80 13.21 16.60
CA LYS A 91 3.45 14.30 17.52
C LYS A 91 2.02 14.17 18.05
N MET A 92 1.08 13.74 17.19
CA MET A 92 -0.30 13.49 17.61
C MET A 92 -0.39 12.33 18.62
N ILE A 93 0.25 11.20 18.32
CA ILE A 93 0.28 10.06 19.23
C ILE A 93 0.91 10.46 20.56
N GLU A 94 2.02 11.17 20.55
CA GLU A 94 2.68 11.68 21.77
C GLU A 94 1.77 12.61 22.57
N LEU A 95 1.06 13.52 21.90
CA LEU A 95 0.14 14.46 22.56
C LEU A 95 -1.02 13.73 23.25
N PHE A 96 -1.56 12.68 22.64
CA PHE A 96 -2.77 12.00 23.11
C PHE A 96 -2.52 10.71 23.89
N ASN A 97 -1.29 10.20 23.96
CA ASN A 97 -0.94 8.88 24.51
C ASN A 97 -1.50 8.62 25.91
N GLU A 98 -1.47 9.63 26.80
CA GLU A 98 -1.94 9.49 28.18
C GLU A 98 -3.47 9.39 28.32
N VAL A 99 -4.21 9.82 27.34
CA VAL A 99 -5.69 9.92 27.38
C VAL A 99 -6.38 8.98 26.40
N MET A 100 -5.60 8.31 25.55
CA MET A 100 -6.11 7.28 24.62
C MET A 100 -6.36 5.97 25.34
N ASP A 101 -7.49 5.34 25.05
CA ASP A 101 -7.73 3.95 25.40
C ASP A 101 -7.14 3.04 24.32
N THR A 102 -5.93 2.55 24.58
CA THR A 102 -5.19 1.63 23.70
C THR A 102 -5.21 0.19 24.22
N SER A 103 -6.15 -0.14 25.12
CA SER A 103 -6.28 -1.49 25.63
C SER A 103 -6.59 -2.48 24.51
N ARG A 104 -5.87 -3.62 24.54
CA ARG A 104 -6.09 -4.69 23.56
C ARG A 104 -7.50 -5.27 23.75
N PRO A 105 -8.29 -5.40 22.66
CA PRO A 105 -9.66 -5.90 22.75
C PRO A 105 -9.69 -7.38 23.14
N ASN A 106 -10.71 -7.77 23.90
CA ASN A 106 -10.96 -9.18 24.22
C ASN A 106 -11.79 -9.84 23.12
N LEU A 107 -11.14 -10.34 22.07
CA LEU A 107 -11.74 -10.97 20.90
C LEU A 107 -11.16 -12.40 20.72
N PRO A 108 -11.86 -13.28 20.00
CA PRO A 108 -11.34 -14.60 19.66
C PRO A 108 -9.99 -14.51 18.92
N LEU A 109 -9.07 -15.45 19.19
CA LEU A 109 -7.72 -15.46 18.62
C LEU A 109 -7.70 -15.54 17.08
N ASN A 110 -8.76 -16.08 16.47
CA ASN A 110 -8.94 -16.14 15.02
C ASN A 110 -9.71 -14.95 14.43
N HIS A 111 -10.03 -13.94 15.24
CA HIS A 111 -10.59 -12.68 14.73
C HIS A 111 -9.55 -11.95 13.89
N PRO A 112 -9.88 -11.38 12.70
CA PRO A 112 -8.92 -10.73 11.82
C PRO A 112 -7.99 -9.72 12.54
N ILE A 113 -8.55 -8.86 13.38
CA ILE A 113 -7.76 -7.88 14.16
C ILE A 113 -6.83 -8.58 15.18
N MET A 114 -7.28 -9.66 15.83
CA MET A 114 -6.42 -10.40 16.76
C MET A 114 -5.27 -11.12 16.04
N CYS A 115 -5.47 -11.56 14.81
CA CYS A 115 -4.39 -12.10 13.99
C CYS A 115 -3.31 -11.05 13.75
N TYR A 116 -3.66 -9.80 13.43
CA TYR A 116 -2.70 -8.70 13.31
C TYR A 116 -1.96 -8.44 14.63
N TYR A 117 -2.64 -8.37 15.76
CA TYR A 117 -1.99 -8.21 17.07
C TYR A 117 -0.99 -9.32 17.39
N ARG A 118 -1.32 -10.57 17.07
CA ARG A 118 -0.44 -11.73 17.28
C ARG A 118 0.81 -11.67 16.41
N GLU A 119 0.67 -11.25 15.16
CA GLU A 119 1.80 -11.04 14.25
C GLU A 119 2.67 -9.86 14.70
N ASN A 120 2.07 -8.81 15.23
CA ASN A 120 2.82 -7.69 15.85
C ASN A 120 3.64 -8.16 17.05
N ASP A 121 3.09 -9.06 17.88
CA ASP A 121 3.82 -9.64 19.01
C ASP A 121 5.05 -10.41 18.54
N GLU A 122 4.92 -11.23 17.48
CA GLU A 122 6.07 -11.95 16.91
C GLU A 122 7.09 -10.98 16.29
N MET A 123 6.63 -9.94 15.58
CA MET A 123 7.53 -8.94 15.01
C MET A 123 8.32 -8.20 16.09
N ARG A 124 7.70 -7.86 17.24
CA ARG A 124 8.42 -7.28 18.39
C ARG A 124 9.49 -8.21 18.93
N ARG A 125 9.26 -9.52 18.95
CA ARG A 125 10.28 -10.50 19.34
C ARG A 125 11.48 -10.47 18.41
N PHE A 126 11.24 -10.40 17.08
CA PHE A 126 12.32 -10.26 16.13
C PHE A 126 13.08 -8.94 16.29
N MET A 127 12.39 -7.83 16.54
CA MET A 127 13.05 -6.54 16.82
C MET A 127 13.92 -6.61 18.09
N SER A 128 13.44 -7.32 19.12
CA SER A 128 14.24 -7.59 20.32
C SER A 128 15.49 -8.44 19.99
N SER A 129 15.33 -9.48 19.17
CA SER A 129 16.46 -10.31 18.72
C SER A 129 17.50 -9.51 17.95
N ILE A 130 17.08 -8.55 17.10
CA ILE A 130 18.02 -7.64 16.43
C ILE A 130 18.81 -6.82 17.46
N LYS A 131 18.13 -6.22 18.45
CA LYS A 131 18.77 -5.42 19.51
C LYS A 131 19.81 -6.22 20.31
N ASP A 132 19.53 -7.50 20.51
CA ASP A 132 20.46 -8.39 21.20
C ASP A 132 21.65 -8.74 20.30
N LEU A 133 21.42 -9.08 19.03
CA LEU A 133 22.46 -9.54 18.10
C LEU A 133 23.46 -8.44 17.70
N VAL A 134 23.03 -7.18 17.60
CA VAL A 134 23.94 -6.07 17.23
C VAL A 134 25.05 -5.82 18.26
N GLN A 135 24.93 -6.38 19.46
CA GLN A 135 25.94 -6.26 20.53
C GLN A 135 27.09 -7.25 20.40
N TYR A 136 26.97 -8.23 19.50
CA TYR A 136 27.94 -9.32 19.32
C TYR A 136 28.60 -9.26 17.94
N PRO A 137 29.76 -9.93 17.76
CA PRO A 137 30.36 -10.08 16.43
C PRO A 137 29.36 -10.73 15.45
N ILE A 138 29.42 -10.29 14.20
CA ILE A 138 28.53 -10.80 13.16
C ILE A 138 28.77 -12.30 12.91
N ILE A 139 27.69 -13.06 12.98
CA ILE A 139 27.61 -14.43 12.49
C ILE A 139 26.61 -14.43 11.33
N LYS A 140 27.09 -14.33 10.09
CA LYS A 140 26.28 -14.14 8.88
C LYS A 140 25.09 -15.08 8.79
N ASN A 141 25.26 -16.37 9.03
CA ASN A 141 24.18 -17.36 8.93
C ASN A 141 23.07 -17.11 9.95
N GLN A 142 23.41 -16.64 11.16
CA GLN A 142 22.42 -16.30 12.18
C GLN A 142 21.57 -15.10 11.77
N TRP A 143 22.19 -14.09 11.17
CA TRP A 143 21.50 -12.93 10.65
C TRP A 143 20.62 -13.28 9.44
N LEU A 144 21.11 -14.11 8.53
CA LEU A 144 20.34 -14.56 7.37
C LEU A 144 19.09 -15.35 7.81
N GLU A 145 19.22 -16.27 8.78
CA GLU A 145 18.08 -17.01 9.33
C GLU A 145 17.06 -16.08 9.99
N LEU A 146 17.51 -15.09 10.76
CA LEU A 146 16.64 -14.08 11.36
C LEU A 146 15.92 -13.26 10.28
N TYR A 147 16.62 -12.79 9.25
CA TYR A 147 16.03 -12.01 8.18
C TYR A 147 15.12 -12.81 7.24
N ASP A 148 15.35 -14.11 7.09
CA ASP A 148 14.41 -15.02 6.42
C ASP A 148 13.08 -15.06 7.15
N GLN A 149 13.12 -15.14 8.49
CA GLN A 149 11.90 -15.10 9.31
C GLN A 149 11.23 -13.72 9.25
N ILE A 150 11.97 -12.64 9.45
CA ILE A 150 11.46 -11.25 9.40
C ILE A 150 10.80 -10.94 8.04
N SER A 151 11.35 -11.48 6.95
CA SER A 151 10.83 -11.28 5.60
C SER A 151 9.37 -11.77 5.43
N ALA A 152 8.89 -12.66 6.28
CA ALA A 152 7.48 -13.08 6.29
C ALA A 152 6.51 -11.95 6.70
N PHE A 153 7.00 -10.85 7.30
CA PHE A 153 6.19 -9.68 7.64
C PHE A 153 5.47 -9.08 6.42
N ARG A 154 6.01 -9.27 5.23
CA ARG A 154 5.35 -8.91 3.97
C ARG A 154 3.91 -9.46 3.86
N ILE A 155 3.64 -10.63 4.45
CA ILE A 155 2.30 -11.26 4.42
C ILE A 155 1.32 -10.43 5.27
N HIS A 156 1.74 -10.02 6.47
CA HIS A 156 1.01 -9.11 7.34
C HIS A 156 0.68 -7.79 6.62
N LEU A 157 1.70 -7.13 6.03
CA LEU A 157 1.53 -5.88 5.31
C LEU A 157 0.59 -6.04 4.10
N SER A 158 0.77 -7.10 3.31
CA SER A 158 -0.08 -7.41 2.17
C SER A 158 -1.54 -7.65 2.59
N ARG A 159 -1.78 -8.34 3.71
CA ARG A 159 -3.12 -8.59 4.22
C ARG A 159 -3.80 -7.29 4.67
N LYS A 160 -3.11 -6.38 5.36
CA LYS A 160 -3.64 -5.04 5.67
C LYS A 160 -4.03 -4.28 4.39
N GLN A 161 -3.12 -4.22 3.44
CA GLN A 161 -3.28 -3.47 2.19
C GLN A 161 -4.42 -4.00 1.32
N ASN A 162 -4.67 -5.31 1.31
CA ASN A 162 -5.66 -5.94 0.44
C ASN A 162 -6.99 -6.29 1.15
N GLN A 163 -7.03 -6.35 2.48
CA GLN A 163 -8.23 -6.72 3.23
C GLN A 163 -8.74 -5.55 4.08
N LEU A 164 -7.91 -5.01 4.97
CA LEU A 164 -8.33 -4.04 5.98
C LEU A 164 -8.54 -2.64 5.37
N TYR A 165 -7.55 -2.14 4.63
CA TYR A 165 -7.60 -0.78 4.08
C TYR A 165 -8.77 -0.58 3.10
N PRO A 166 -9.06 -1.49 2.15
CA PRO A 166 -10.19 -1.30 1.23
C PRO A 166 -11.54 -1.16 1.92
N ILE A 167 -11.77 -1.86 3.03
CA ILE A 167 -13.02 -1.74 3.79
C ILE A 167 -13.09 -0.38 4.49
N LEU A 168 -12.00 0.06 5.09
CA LEU A 168 -11.92 1.35 5.76
C LEU A 168 -12.06 2.52 4.76
N GLU A 169 -11.43 2.43 3.59
CA GLU A 169 -11.53 3.42 2.52
C GLU A 169 -12.96 3.57 2.00
N LYS A 170 -13.68 2.47 1.80
CA LYS A 170 -15.11 2.49 1.43
C LYS A 170 -16.00 3.22 2.46
N LYS A 171 -15.53 3.30 3.69
CA LYS A 171 -16.21 3.99 4.80
C LYS A 171 -15.67 5.42 5.02
N GLY A 172 -14.84 5.93 4.12
CA GLY A 172 -14.29 7.28 4.16
C GLY A 172 -13.01 7.45 4.99
N PHE A 173 -12.36 6.35 5.40
CA PHE A 173 -11.09 6.37 6.12
C PHE A 173 -9.91 6.19 5.15
N ASP A 174 -9.80 7.07 4.16
CA ASP A 174 -8.87 6.95 3.05
C ASP A 174 -7.50 7.60 3.32
N ARG A 175 -7.45 8.73 4.02
CA ARG A 175 -6.20 9.44 4.28
C ARG A 175 -5.27 8.69 5.25
N PRO A 176 -5.75 8.21 6.41
CA PRO A 176 -4.89 7.43 7.30
C PRO A 176 -4.42 6.12 6.68
N THR A 177 -5.27 5.39 5.94
CA THR A 177 -4.85 4.17 5.25
C THR A 177 -3.79 4.44 4.20
N THR A 178 -3.89 5.56 3.49
CA THR A 178 -2.88 6.03 2.53
C THR A 178 -1.53 6.29 3.21
N THR A 179 -1.53 6.92 4.39
CA THR A 179 -0.32 7.17 5.16
C THR A 179 0.27 5.86 5.71
N MET A 180 -0.58 4.98 6.23
CA MET A 180 -0.15 3.67 6.71
C MET A 180 0.44 2.81 5.58
N TRP A 181 -0.14 2.86 4.37
CA TRP A 181 0.43 2.19 3.21
C TRP A 181 1.87 2.63 2.91
N LEU A 182 2.13 3.93 2.98
CA LEU A 182 3.47 4.47 2.79
C LEU A 182 4.46 3.93 3.83
N LEU A 183 4.06 3.87 5.10
CA LEU A 183 4.89 3.31 6.18
C LEU A 183 5.13 1.81 5.99
N ASP A 184 4.10 1.06 5.55
CA ASP A 184 4.21 -0.36 5.20
C ASP A 184 5.29 -0.60 4.13
N ASP A 185 5.29 0.24 3.08
CA ASP A 185 6.25 0.13 1.99
C ASP A 185 7.68 0.47 2.46
N PHE A 186 7.86 1.47 3.33
CA PHE A 186 9.16 1.79 3.90
C PHE A 186 9.73 0.63 4.71
N VAL A 187 8.96 0.07 5.63
CA VAL A 187 9.40 -1.07 6.45
C VAL A 187 9.72 -2.29 5.57
N ARG A 188 8.90 -2.56 4.55
CA ARG A 188 9.14 -3.65 3.59
C ARG A 188 10.45 -3.47 2.85
N ASP A 189 10.70 -2.26 2.35
CA ASP A 189 11.92 -1.95 1.59
C ASP A 189 13.16 -2.00 2.48
N GLU A 190 13.10 -1.49 3.71
CA GLU A 190 14.21 -1.55 4.66
C GLU A 190 14.60 -2.98 5.02
N ILE A 191 13.63 -3.85 5.29
CA ILE A 191 13.89 -5.28 5.59
C ILE A 191 14.53 -5.95 4.37
N ARG A 192 14.02 -5.71 3.17
CA ARG A 192 14.58 -6.26 1.93
C ARG A 192 16.01 -5.78 1.68
N ASP A 193 16.24 -4.46 1.80
CA ASP A 193 17.53 -3.85 1.49
C ASP A 193 18.58 -4.25 2.52
N ALA A 194 18.23 -4.38 3.80
CA ALA A 194 19.12 -4.91 4.81
C ALA A 194 19.49 -6.38 4.54
N LYS A 195 18.51 -7.23 4.21
CA LYS A 195 18.77 -8.62 3.85
C LYS A 195 19.77 -8.71 2.68
N LYS A 196 19.62 -7.89 1.67
CA LYS A 196 20.52 -7.83 0.53
C LYS A 196 21.94 -7.42 0.94
N LEU A 197 22.10 -6.48 1.88
CA LEU A 197 23.42 -6.06 2.36
C LEU A 197 24.18 -7.20 3.04
N ILE A 198 23.52 -7.98 3.90
CA ILE A 198 24.17 -9.12 4.56
C ILE A 198 24.44 -10.27 3.57
N GLU A 199 23.60 -10.48 2.56
CA GLU A 199 23.87 -11.43 1.48
C GLU A 199 25.11 -11.05 0.67
N GLU A 200 25.33 -9.76 0.41
CA GLU A 200 26.44 -9.18 -0.33
C GLU A 200 27.71 -8.95 0.52
N ASP A 201 27.78 -9.47 1.76
CA ASP A 201 28.91 -9.31 2.71
C ASP A 201 29.21 -7.82 3.07
N LYS A 202 28.22 -6.93 3.00
CA LYS A 202 28.31 -5.52 3.39
C LYS A 202 27.94 -5.32 4.86
N GLU A 203 28.71 -5.92 5.75
CA GLU A 203 28.39 -6.02 7.17
C GLU A 203 28.26 -4.67 7.88
N GLU A 204 29.13 -3.71 7.58
CA GLU A 204 29.09 -2.37 8.20
C GLU A 204 27.83 -1.61 7.84
N ASP A 205 27.46 -1.60 6.55
CA ASP A 205 26.24 -0.94 6.08
C ASP A 205 25.00 -1.64 6.64
N PHE A 206 25.02 -2.98 6.70
CA PHE A 206 23.97 -3.78 7.29
C PHE A 206 23.74 -3.42 8.76
N LEU A 207 24.79 -3.40 9.58
CA LEU A 207 24.68 -3.05 11.00
C LEU A 207 24.22 -1.61 11.21
N ALA A 208 24.67 -0.68 10.37
CA ALA A 208 24.26 0.72 10.44
C ALA A 208 22.74 0.93 10.18
N MET A 209 22.09 0.03 9.45
CA MET A 209 20.65 0.07 9.21
C MET A 209 19.81 -0.45 10.38
N GLN A 210 20.36 -1.34 11.24
CA GLN A 210 19.56 -2.06 12.23
C GLN A 210 18.78 -1.15 13.21
N PRO A 211 19.37 -0.10 13.80
CA PRO A 211 18.61 0.79 14.68
C PRO A 211 17.43 1.44 13.99
N THR A 212 17.60 1.90 12.76
CA THR A 212 16.51 2.53 11.98
C THR A 212 15.38 1.55 11.68
N ILE A 213 15.71 0.33 11.26
CA ILE A 213 14.71 -0.72 10.98
C ILE A 213 13.90 -1.04 12.24
N VAL A 214 14.59 -1.19 13.38
CA VAL A 214 13.91 -1.46 14.65
C VAL A 214 12.98 -0.34 15.03
N ASP A 215 13.42 0.92 14.92
CA ASP A 215 12.63 2.08 15.29
C ASP A 215 11.44 2.27 14.35
N ASP A 216 11.61 2.12 13.04
CA ASP A 216 10.55 2.28 12.05
C ASP A 216 9.52 1.15 12.13
N VAL A 217 9.93 -0.09 12.38
CA VAL A 217 9.03 -1.21 12.63
C VAL A 217 8.22 -0.97 13.90
N LEU A 218 8.86 -0.64 15.02
CA LEU A 218 8.16 -0.43 16.29
C LEU A 218 7.19 0.76 16.22
N ASP A 219 7.55 1.81 15.50
CA ASP A 219 6.70 2.97 15.23
C ASP A 219 5.46 2.57 14.39
N LEU A 220 5.64 1.74 13.35
CA LEU A 220 4.53 1.19 12.56
C LEU A 220 3.58 0.38 13.45
N LEU A 221 4.10 -0.58 14.22
CA LEU A 221 3.29 -1.41 15.12
C LEU A 221 2.52 -0.59 16.14
N GLN A 222 3.12 0.49 16.67
CA GLN A 222 2.46 1.39 17.60
C GLN A 222 1.27 2.10 16.94
N LYS A 223 1.43 2.61 15.72
CA LYS A 223 0.35 3.29 14.98
C LYS A 223 -0.81 2.34 14.65
N GLU A 224 -0.48 1.11 14.30
CA GLU A 224 -1.48 0.07 14.07
C GLU A 224 -2.34 -0.19 15.31
N GLU A 225 -1.69 -0.43 16.45
CA GLU A 225 -2.37 -0.78 17.68
C GLU A 225 -3.05 0.40 18.36
N SER A 226 -2.48 1.61 18.23
CA SER A 226 -3.03 2.80 18.89
C SER A 226 -4.16 3.46 18.10
N VAL A 227 -4.17 3.35 16.76
CA VAL A 227 -5.13 4.08 15.92
C VAL A 227 -5.86 3.17 14.94
N LEU A 228 -5.12 2.40 14.13
CA LEU A 228 -5.71 1.65 13.01
C LEU A 228 -6.68 0.56 13.48
N TYR A 229 -6.23 -0.34 14.35
CA TYR A 229 -7.04 -1.48 14.79
C TYR A 229 -8.26 -1.07 15.64
N PRO A 230 -8.15 -0.15 16.61
CA PRO A 230 -9.31 0.34 17.33
C PRO A 230 -10.32 1.07 16.44
N THR A 231 -9.84 1.82 15.43
CA THR A 231 -10.71 2.49 14.46
C THR A 231 -11.42 1.46 13.58
N ALA A 232 -10.70 0.44 13.12
CA ALA A 232 -11.29 -0.66 12.35
C ALA A 232 -12.39 -1.37 13.14
N LEU A 233 -12.17 -1.67 14.41
CA LEU A 233 -13.17 -2.28 15.28
C LEU A 233 -14.41 -1.40 15.52
N ALA A 234 -14.26 -0.07 15.45
CA ALA A 234 -15.37 0.86 15.56
C ALA A 234 -16.18 1.00 14.28
N MET A 235 -15.56 0.81 13.10
CA MET A 235 -16.16 1.08 11.79
C MET A 235 -16.63 -0.17 11.05
N ILE A 236 -15.96 -1.31 11.24
CA ILE A 236 -16.22 -2.55 10.50
C ILE A 236 -17.17 -3.42 11.32
N THR A 237 -18.23 -3.92 10.67
CA THR A 237 -19.20 -4.78 11.34
C THR A 237 -18.69 -6.22 11.51
N PRO A 238 -19.26 -7.02 12.43
CA PRO A 238 -18.89 -8.43 12.58
C PRO A 238 -19.04 -9.23 11.28
N GLU A 239 -20.08 -8.93 10.48
CA GLU A 239 -20.34 -9.59 9.21
C GLU A 239 -19.28 -9.25 8.16
N GLU A 240 -18.80 -8.00 8.13
CA GLU A 240 -17.71 -7.58 7.24
C GLU A 240 -16.38 -8.22 7.65
N PHE A 241 -16.11 -8.35 8.95
CA PHE A 241 -14.94 -9.11 9.44
C PHE A 241 -15.02 -10.59 9.04
N GLU A 242 -16.19 -11.19 9.09
CA GLU A 242 -16.35 -12.58 8.63
C GLU A 242 -16.11 -12.73 7.12
N GLN A 243 -16.54 -11.76 6.33
CA GLN A 243 -16.26 -11.72 4.88
C GLN A 243 -14.76 -11.55 4.57
N MET A 244 -13.99 -10.86 5.42
CA MET A 244 -12.54 -10.74 5.27
C MET A 244 -11.81 -12.08 5.37
N ARG A 245 -12.33 -13.04 6.14
CA ARG A 245 -11.64 -14.30 6.45
C ARG A 245 -11.20 -15.07 5.21
N SER A 246 -12.05 -15.13 4.18
CA SER A 246 -11.69 -15.85 2.96
C SER A 246 -10.45 -15.27 2.28
N GLY A 247 -10.36 -13.95 2.20
CA GLY A 247 -9.21 -13.24 1.66
C GLY A 247 -7.98 -13.29 2.58
N ASP A 248 -8.19 -13.27 3.91
CA ASP A 248 -7.12 -13.47 4.88
C ASP A 248 -6.49 -14.85 4.72
N TYR A 249 -7.32 -15.89 4.50
CA TYR A 249 -6.84 -17.26 4.25
C TYR A 249 -6.15 -17.40 2.89
N GLU A 250 -6.56 -16.66 1.88
CA GLU A 250 -5.91 -16.66 0.57
C GLU A 250 -4.51 -16.03 0.63
N ILE A 251 -4.37 -14.90 1.31
CA ILE A 251 -3.08 -14.20 1.47
C ILE A 251 -2.18 -14.95 2.45
N GLY A 252 -2.76 -15.50 3.52
CA GLY A 252 -2.06 -16.22 4.58
C GLY A 252 -1.72 -15.35 5.78
N PHE A 253 -0.97 -15.95 6.71
CA PHE A 253 -0.58 -15.34 7.98
C PHE A 253 0.94 -15.46 8.16
N ALA A 254 1.55 -14.43 8.78
CA ALA A 254 2.95 -14.45 9.14
C ALA A 254 3.09 -15.12 10.53
N TRP A 255 3.90 -16.17 10.63
CA TRP A 255 4.33 -16.85 11.88
C TRP A 255 3.25 -17.41 12.80
N ILE A 256 1.97 -17.15 12.57
CA ILE A 256 0.90 -17.57 13.46
C ILE A 256 0.05 -18.68 12.84
N ASP A 257 -0.34 -19.64 13.67
CA ASP A 257 -1.35 -20.63 13.31
C ASP A 257 -2.76 -20.07 13.59
N VAL A 258 -3.63 -20.16 12.59
CA VAL A 258 -5.03 -19.74 12.71
C VAL A 258 -5.93 -20.94 12.47
N GLU A 259 -6.78 -21.24 13.43
CA GLU A 259 -7.71 -22.36 13.36
C GLU A 259 -8.63 -22.24 12.13
N GLY A 260 -8.70 -23.28 11.32
CA GLY A 260 -9.42 -23.28 10.04
C GLY A 260 -8.54 -22.94 8.83
N PHE A 261 -7.32 -22.44 9.05
CA PHE A 261 -6.32 -22.27 8.01
C PHE A 261 -5.63 -23.62 7.74
N LYS A 262 -6.12 -24.35 6.77
CA LYS A 262 -5.41 -25.51 6.21
C LYS A 262 -4.66 -25.00 4.97
N ASN A 263 -3.34 -25.17 4.97
CA ASN A 263 -2.53 -24.97 3.77
C ASN A 263 -3.21 -25.66 2.58
N ALA A 264 -3.36 -24.92 1.49
CA ALA A 264 -4.22 -25.27 0.35
C ALA A 264 -3.75 -26.47 -0.49
N ASP A 265 -3.08 -27.44 0.13
CA ASP A 265 -2.62 -28.68 -0.54
C ASP A 265 -3.67 -29.80 -0.56
N LYS A 266 -4.87 -29.57 -0.01
CA LYS A 266 -5.97 -30.54 -0.18
C LYS A 266 -7.32 -29.81 -0.24
N LYS A 267 -7.85 -29.63 -1.45
CA LYS A 267 -9.27 -29.39 -1.66
C LYS A 267 -10.03 -30.68 -1.34
N GLU A 268 -10.70 -30.72 -0.21
CA GLU A 268 -11.88 -31.56 -0.04
C GLU A 268 -13.11 -30.72 -0.31
N ASP A 269 -13.87 -31.09 -1.33
CA ASP A 269 -15.19 -30.55 -1.62
C ASP A 269 -16.10 -30.88 -0.43
N SER A 270 -16.44 -29.88 0.36
CA SER A 270 -17.54 -29.96 1.32
C SER A 270 -18.73 -29.20 0.77
N PRO A 271 -19.90 -29.84 0.64
CA PRO A 271 -21.10 -29.15 0.16
C PRO A 271 -21.57 -28.17 1.23
N SER A 272 -21.64 -26.89 0.86
CA SER A 272 -22.30 -25.87 1.66
C SER A 272 -23.80 -26.18 1.76
N THR A 273 -24.25 -26.48 2.96
CA THR A 273 -25.67 -26.59 3.29
C THR A 273 -26.33 -25.22 3.12
N PRO A 274 -27.44 -25.10 2.39
CA PRO A 274 -28.17 -23.85 2.28
C PRO A 274 -28.89 -23.58 3.61
N THR A 275 -28.69 -22.40 4.15
CA THR A 275 -29.55 -21.88 5.22
C THR A 275 -30.93 -21.64 4.61
N GLU A 276 -31.86 -22.57 4.85
CA GLU A 276 -33.27 -22.42 4.55
C GLU A 276 -33.85 -21.36 5.48
N GLY A 277 -34.31 -20.25 4.90
CA GLY A 277 -34.91 -19.15 5.61
C GLY A 277 -35.40 -18.07 4.64
N PHE A 278 -35.59 -16.89 5.12
CA PHE A 278 -36.08 -15.69 4.46
C PHE A 278 -35.54 -15.44 3.03
N ALA A 279 -34.28 -15.79 2.77
CA ALA A 279 -33.67 -15.64 1.44
C ALA A 279 -34.32 -16.54 0.38
N SER A 280 -34.79 -17.75 0.74
CA SER A 280 -35.49 -18.64 -0.19
C SER A 280 -36.91 -18.19 -0.46
N GLU A 281 -37.59 -17.66 0.55
CA GLU A 281 -38.96 -17.09 0.39
C GLU A 281 -38.90 -15.80 -0.42
N LEU A 282 -37.94 -14.91 -0.18
CA LEU A 282 -37.72 -13.71 -0.96
C LEU A 282 -37.35 -14.03 -2.42
N SER A 283 -36.53 -15.04 -2.65
CA SER A 283 -36.18 -15.51 -3.99
C SER A 283 -37.39 -16.06 -4.74
N ALA A 284 -38.25 -16.84 -4.05
CA ALA A 284 -39.49 -17.36 -4.61
C ALA A 284 -40.48 -16.24 -4.92
N LEU A 285 -40.60 -15.23 -4.07
CA LEU A 285 -41.45 -14.07 -4.26
C LEU A 285 -40.99 -13.19 -5.43
N LEU A 286 -39.70 -12.94 -5.53
CA LEU A 286 -39.10 -12.19 -6.63
C LEU A 286 -39.20 -12.94 -7.96
N SER A 287 -39.07 -14.27 -7.96
CA SER A 287 -39.31 -15.12 -9.13
C SER A 287 -40.75 -15.04 -9.64
N LYS A 288 -41.71 -14.99 -8.71
CA LYS A 288 -43.15 -14.90 -9.03
C LYS A 288 -43.53 -13.60 -9.73
N TYR A 289 -42.77 -12.52 -9.47
CA TYR A 289 -43.00 -11.20 -10.09
C TYR A 289 -42.01 -10.88 -11.21
N GLY A 290 -41.23 -11.86 -11.68
CA GLY A 290 -40.24 -11.67 -12.74
C GLY A 290 -39.04 -10.76 -12.37
N LEU A 291 -38.91 -10.44 -11.07
CA LEU A 291 -37.84 -9.58 -10.52
C LEU A 291 -36.79 -10.37 -9.76
N GLY A 292 -36.98 -11.69 -9.61
CA GLY A 292 -36.14 -12.54 -8.78
C GLY A 292 -35.30 -13.50 -9.57
N GLY A 293 -34.01 -13.50 -9.21
CA GLY A 293 -33.06 -14.53 -9.54
C GLY A 293 -32.68 -14.58 -11.01
N GLY A 294 -31.53 -14.05 -11.36
CA GLY A 294 -30.95 -14.37 -12.65
C GLY A 294 -30.94 -15.88 -12.80
N ASP A 295 -31.76 -16.37 -13.72
CA ASP A 295 -31.73 -17.76 -14.16
C ASP A 295 -30.26 -18.06 -14.54
N LYS A 296 -29.57 -18.89 -13.74
CA LYS A 296 -28.15 -19.20 -13.95
C LYS A 296 -27.93 -19.77 -15.34
N ASP A 297 -28.99 -20.36 -15.93
CA ASP A 297 -28.99 -20.95 -17.25
C ASP A 297 -29.43 -19.98 -18.35
N ARG A 298 -29.84 -18.75 -18.01
CA ARG A 298 -30.23 -17.76 -19.01
C ARG A 298 -29.05 -17.41 -19.90
N LEU A 299 -29.21 -17.71 -21.19
CA LEU A 299 -28.21 -17.36 -22.19
C LEU A 299 -28.21 -15.85 -22.46
N LEU A 300 -27.07 -15.24 -22.24
CA LEU A 300 -26.79 -13.83 -22.58
C LEU A 300 -26.23 -13.78 -24.01
N ASP A 301 -26.65 -12.83 -24.79
CA ASP A 301 -26.07 -12.53 -26.08
C ASP A 301 -24.75 -11.79 -25.87
N VAL A 302 -23.65 -12.39 -26.31
CA VAL A 302 -22.28 -11.85 -26.21
C VAL A 302 -21.73 -11.50 -27.60
N THR A 303 -22.58 -11.01 -28.49
CA THR A 303 -22.30 -10.52 -29.86
C THR A 303 -21.96 -11.65 -30.84
N THR A 304 -21.06 -12.54 -30.51
CA THR A 304 -20.59 -13.64 -31.38
C THR A 304 -21.15 -15.00 -30.97
N GLY A 305 -22.03 -15.04 -29.99
CA GLY A 305 -22.61 -16.27 -29.47
C GLY A 305 -23.49 -16.02 -28.24
N LYS A 306 -23.90 -17.12 -27.60
CA LYS A 306 -24.69 -17.04 -26.38
C LYS A 306 -24.04 -17.86 -25.29
N LEU A 307 -23.87 -17.27 -24.11
CA LEU A 307 -23.29 -17.89 -22.94
C LEU A 307 -24.15 -17.65 -21.72
N SER A 308 -24.26 -18.62 -20.84
CA SER A 308 -24.81 -18.38 -19.51
C SER A 308 -23.79 -17.62 -18.64
N LEU A 309 -24.28 -16.96 -17.57
CA LEU A 309 -23.39 -16.30 -16.61
C LEU A 309 -22.40 -17.29 -15.99
N GLU A 310 -22.83 -18.53 -15.76
CA GLU A 310 -21.97 -19.60 -15.26
C GLU A 310 -20.83 -19.90 -16.28
N GLN A 311 -21.17 -20.04 -17.56
CA GLN A 311 -20.17 -20.28 -18.60
C GLN A 311 -19.19 -19.11 -18.72
N ILE A 312 -19.63 -17.87 -18.62
CA ILE A 312 -18.75 -16.69 -18.60
C ILE A 312 -17.78 -16.76 -17.41
N ASN A 313 -18.28 -17.07 -16.20
CA ASN A 313 -17.42 -17.20 -15.02
C ASN A 313 -16.44 -18.35 -15.15
N LEU A 314 -16.85 -19.50 -15.71
CA LEU A 314 -15.96 -20.63 -15.98
C LEU A 314 -14.87 -20.27 -16.99
N ILE A 315 -15.21 -19.53 -18.05
CA ILE A 315 -14.22 -19.07 -19.02
C ILE A 315 -13.18 -18.20 -18.32
N TYR A 316 -13.60 -17.18 -17.55
CA TYR A 316 -12.65 -16.33 -16.82
C TYR A 316 -11.78 -17.10 -15.83
N LYS A 317 -12.35 -18.09 -15.14
CA LYS A 317 -11.60 -18.92 -14.18
C LYS A 317 -10.51 -19.77 -14.84
N HIS A 318 -10.70 -20.15 -16.11
CA HIS A 318 -9.79 -21.05 -16.82
C HIS A 318 -8.91 -20.34 -17.86
N LEU A 319 -8.99 -19.00 -17.94
CA LEU A 319 -8.07 -18.25 -18.78
C LEU A 319 -6.63 -18.44 -18.30
N PRO A 320 -5.67 -18.62 -19.21
CA PRO A 320 -4.24 -18.72 -18.86
C PRO A 320 -3.61 -17.36 -18.57
N VAL A 321 -4.42 -16.34 -18.32
CA VAL A 321 -4.03 -14.97 -18.04
C VAL A 321 -4.90 -14.41 -16.92
N ASP A 322 -4.32 -13.56 -16.09
CA ASP A 322 -5.08 -12.77 -15.12
C ASP A 322 -5.61 -11.51 -15.78
N ILE A 323 -6.87 -11.19 -15.51
CA ILE A 323 -7.53 -10.01 -16.04
C ILE A 323 -8.04 -9.17 -14.87
N SER A 324 -7.89 -7.83 -14.97
CA SER A 324 -8.56 -6.86 -14.10
C SER A 324 -9.18 -5.77 -14.97
N TYR A 325 -10.36 -5.27 -14.57
CA TYR A 325 -11.03 -4.17 -15.25
C TYR A 325 -11.30 -3.02 -14.28
N VAL A 326 -10.88 -1.84 -14.70
CA VAL A 326 -11.10 -0.56 -14.02
C VAL A 326 -12.01 0.27 -14.92
N ASP A 327 -13.08 0.85 -14.36
CA ASP A 327 -14.05 1.64 -15.11
C ASP A 327 -13.57 3.06 -15.46
N GLU A 328 -14.41 3.82 -16.14
CA GLU A 328 -14.13 5.22 -16.50
C GLU A 328 -14.03 6.18 -15.29
N ASN A 329 -14.48 5.77 -14.10
CA ASN A 329 -14.38 6.49 -12.84
C ASN A 329 -13.14 6.08 -12.02
N GLU A 330 -12.24 5.28 -12.60
CA GLU A 330 -11.00 4.80 -11.99
C GLU A 330 -11.24 3.77 -10.85
N LEU A 331 -12.44 3.15 -10.82
CA LEU A 331 -12.78 2.15 -9.82
C LEU A 331 -12.53 0.73 -10.35
N VAL A 332 -11.94 -0.13 -9.52
CA VAL A 332 -11.79 -1.55 -9.84
C VAL A 332 -13.16 -2.21 -9.85
N CYS A 333 -13.62 -2.69 -11.00
CA CYS A 333 -14.93 -3.32 -11.17
C CYS A 333 -14.88 -4.84 -11.25
N PHE A 334 -13.79 -5.39 -11.74
CA PHE A 334 -13.68 -6.83 -11.99
C PHE A 334 -12.23 -7.30 -11.94
N TYR A 335 -12.03 -8.52 -11.50
CA TYR A 335 -10.81 -9.30 -11.73
C TYR A 335 -11.16 -10.78 -11.95
N SER A 336 -10.37 -11.50 -12.75
CA SER A 336 -10.51 -12.94 -12.94
C SER A 336 -9.98 -13.67 -11.71
N ASP A 337 -10.77 -14.58 -11.16
CA ASP A 337 -10.37 -15.45 -10.04
C ASP A 337 -9.80 -16.76 -10.61
N THR A 338 -8.58 -16.68 -11.16
CA THR A 338 -7.87 -17.82 -11.76
C THR A 338 -7.16 -18.65 -10.69
N ASN A 339 -6.95 -19.92 -10.96
CA ASN A 339 -6.21 -20.79 -10.04
C ASN A 339 -4.70 -20.49 -9.94
N HIS A 340 -4.18 -19.65 -10.85
CA HIS A 340 -2.75 -19.36 -11.04
C HIS A 340 -2.46 -17.87 -10.96
N ARG A 341 -3.21 -17.15 -10.12
CA ARG A 341 -3.11 -15.71 -10.04
C ARG A 341 -1.70 -15.26 -9.65
N ILE A 342 -1.14 -14.33 -10.43
CA ILE A 342 0.21 -13.81 -10.24
C ILE A 342 0.29 -12.91 -9.00
N PHE A 343 -0.66 -12.00 -8.86
CA PHE A 343 -0.77 -11.14 -7.68
C PHE A 343 -2.06 -11.45 -6.92
N PRO A 344 -1.99 -11.72 -5.62
CA PRO A 344 -3.17 -11.99 -4.82
C PRO A 344 -4.11 -10.78 -4.82
N ARG A 345 -5.40 -11.04 -4.98
CA ARG A 345 -6.44 -10.01 -4.86
C ARG A 345 -7.62 -10.59 -4.10
N SER A 346 -8.37 -9.75 -3.44
CA SER A 346 -9.57 -10.14 -2.74
C SER A 346 -10.79 -9.37 -3.27
N LYS A 347 -11.98 -9.85 -2.96
CA LYS A 347 -13.24 -9.18 -3.32
C LYS A 347 -13.33 -7.75 -2.77
N ASN A 348 -12.55 -7.43 -1.74
CA ASN A 348 -12.53 -6.13 -1.10
C ASN A 348 -11.96 -5.02 -2.01
N VAL A 349 -11.16 -5.37 -3.02
CA VAL A 349 -10.66 -4.38 -4.00
C VAL A 349 -11.75 -3.87 -4.94
N ILE A 350 -12.88 -4.58 -5.07
CA ILE A 350 -13.98 -4.13 -5.94
C ILE A 350 -14.57 -2.83 -5.41
N GLY A 351 -14.64 -1.81 -6.28
CA GLY A 351 -15.07 -0.46 -5.97
C GLY A 351 -13.98 0.42 -5.34
N ARG A 352 -12.73 -0.08 -5.23
CA ARG A 352 -11.58 0.69 -4.79
C ARG A 352 -11.04 1.55 -5.93
N ASP A 353 -10.59 2.78 -5.61
CA ASP A 353 -9.82 3.60 -6.55
C ASP A 353 -8.53 2.86 -6.93
N VAL A 354 -8.25 2.76 -8.22
CA VAL A 354 -7.10 2.01 -8.74
C VAL A 354 -5.76 2.58 -8.26
N LYS A 355 -5.68 3.87 -8.00
CA LYS A 355 -4.49 4.54 -7.43
C LYS A 355 -4.12 3.97 -6.07
N ASN A 356 -5.13 3.58 -5.28
CA ASN A 356 -4.95 2.95 -3.98
C ASN A 356 -4.61 1.45 -4.06
N CYS A 357 -4.56 0.88 -5.26
CA CYS A 357 -4.11 -0.50 -5.49
C CYS A 357 -2.61 -0.58 -5.86
N HIS A 358 -1.94 0.56 -5.96
CA HIS A 358 -0.55 0.66 -6.38
C HIS A 358 0.31 1.34 -5.32
N PRO A 359 1.58 0.89 -5.15
CA PRO A 359 2.54 1.60 -4.32
C PRO A 359 2.67 3.07 -4.77
N ARG A 360 2.88 3.96 -3.82
CA ARG A 360 2.99 5.39 -4.10
C ARG A 360 4.08 5.75 -5.11
N THR A 361 5.12 4.94 -5.16
CA THR A 361 6.21 5.10 -6.13
C THR A 361 5.75 4.95 -7.58
N SER A 362 4.65 4.23 -7.83
CA SER A 362 4.11 3.95 -9.17
C SER A 362 2.76 4.62 -9.47
N VAL A 363 2.12 5.27 -8.50
CA VAL A 363 0.82 5.94 -8.72
C VAL A 363 0.87 6.95 -9.88
N HIS A 364 1.94 7.73 -9.99
CA HIS A 364 2.11 8.68 -11.09
C HIS A 364 2.12 8.03 -12.48
N ILE A 365 2.61 6.78 -12.58
CA ILE A 365 2.58 6.00 -13.83
C ILE A 365 1.14 5.59 -14.15
N VAL A 366 0.39 5.17 -13.12
CA VAL A 366 -1.03 4.81 -13.26
C VAL A 366 -1.83 6.02 -13.74
N GLU A 367 -1.62 7.18 -13.13
CA GLU A 367 -2.28 8.43 -13.53
C GLU A 367 -1.94 8.83 -14.98
N GLU A 368 -0.68 8.72 -15.39
CA GLU A 368 -0.25 9.00 -16.76
C GLU A 368 -0.93 8.05 -17.77
N ILE A 369 -1.02 6.75 -17.47
CA ILE A 369 -1.70 5.77 -18.33
C ILE A 369 -3.18 6.13 -18.47
N ILE A 370 -3.86 6.41 -17.35
CA ILE A 370 -5.28 6.77 -17.35
C ILE A 370 -5.52 8.02 -18.21
N GLU A 371 -4.70 9.05 -18.02
CA GLU A 371 -4.83 10.32 -18.77
C GLU A 371 -4.63 10.12 -20.27
N LYS A 372 -3.58 9.41 -20.69
CA LYS A 372 -3.30 9.13 -22.11
C LYS A 372 -4.38 8.25 -22.75
N PHE A 373 -4.90 7.28 -22.03
CA PHE A 373 -5.98 6.43 -22.52
C PHE A 373 -7.31 7.20 -22.60
N ARG A 374 -7.59 8.04 -21.62
CA ARG A 374 -8.80 8.88 -21.59
C ARG A 374 -8.80 9.93 -22.69
N SER A 375 -7.67 10.55 -22.96
CA SER A 375 -7.51 11.54 -24.03
C SER A 375 -7.50 10.93 -25.43
N GLY A 376 -7.23 9.62 -25.55
CA GLY A 376 -7.06 8.94 -26.85
C GLY A 376 -5.67 9.14 -27.47
N GLU A 377 -4.71 9.62 -26.68
CA GLU A 377 -3.31 9.72 -27.12
C GLU A 377 -2.67 8.34 -27.29
N GLN A 378 -3.04 7.40 -26.42
CA GLN A 378 -2.58 6.01 -26.44
C GLN A 378 -3.76 5.06 -26.21
N ASP A 379 -3.66 3.83 -26.71
CA ASP A 379 -4.66 2.78 -26.52
C ASP A 379 -4.10 1.53 -25.83
N SER A 380 -2.78 1.43 -25.71
CA SER A 380 -2.14 0.31 -25.00
C SER A 380 -0.76 0.71 -24.49
N VAL A 381 -0.33 0.03 -23.43
CA VAL A 381 1.04 0.07 -22.90
C VAL A 381 1.35 -1.26 -22.26
N ASP A 382 2.61 -1.70 -22.32
CA ASP A 382 3.06 -2.92 -21.71
C ASP A 382 4.29 -2.74 -20.80
N PHE A 383 4.39 -3.65 -19.84
CA PHE A 383 5.49 -3.76 -18.90
C PHE A 383 5.87 -5.23 -18.73
N TRP A 384 7.07 -5.48 -18.25
CA TRP A 384 7.47 -6.84 -17.87
C TRP A 384 8.38 -6.83 -16.64
N ILE A 385 8.24 -7.87 -15.84
CA ILE A 385 9.06 -8.12 -14.66
C ILE A 385 9.91 -9.34 -14.96
N ASN A 386 11.24 -9.18 -14.97
CA ASN A 386 12.19 -10.26 -15.19
C ASN A 386 12.96 -10.54 -13.90
N LYS A 387 12.61 -11.63 -13.22
CA LYS A 387 13.29 -12.11 -12.01
C LYS A 387 13.81 -13.53 -12.26
N PRO A 388 14.79 -14.03 -11.47
CA PRO A 388 15.25 -15.41 -11.58
C PRO A 388 14.08 -16.39 -11.49
N GLY A 389 13.86 -17.17 -12.56
CA GLY A 389 12.81 -18.18 -12.65
C GLY A 389 11.40 -17.66 -12.97
N VAL A 390 11.17 -16.35 -13.09
CA VAL A 390 9.84 -15.78 -13.36
C VAL A 390 9.93 -14.61 -14.33
N PHE A 391 9.16 -14.68 -15.43
CA PHE A 391 8.99 -13.58 -16.37
C PHE A 391 7.50 -13.24 -16.55
N ILE A 392 7.09 -12.14 -15.94
CA ILE A 392 5.70 -11.67 -15.96
C ILE A 392 5.57 -10.60 -17.03
N TYR A 393 4.62 -10.78 -17.94
CA TYR A 393 4.21 -9.78 -18.91
C TYR A 393 2.89 -9.15 -18.47
N ILE A 394 2.81 -7.83 -18.50
CA ILE A 394 1.67 -7.02 -18.08
C ILE A 394 1.31 -6.10 -19.24
N CYS A 395 0.05 -6.10 -19.65
CA CYS A 395 -0.45 -5.24 -20.71
C CYS A 395 -1.71 -4.51 -20.24
N TYR A 396 -1.74 -3.20 -20.43
CA TYR A 396 -2.91 -2.35 -20.22
C TYR A 396 -3.48 -1.92 -21.55
N VAL A 397 -4.81 -1.99 -21.70
CA VAL A 397 -5.53 -1.61 -22.92
C VAL A 397 -6.70 -0.71 -22.58
N ALA A 398 -6.84 0.39 -23.30
CA ALA A 398 -8.00 1.25 -23.20
C ALA A 398 -9.26 0.54 -23.73
N VAL A 399 -10.29 0.44 -22.92
CA VAL A 399 -11.59 -0.08 -23.31
C VAL A 399 -12.45 1.06 -23.84
N ARG A 400 -12.93 0.93 -25.08
CA ARG A 400 -13.79 1.94 -25.71
C ARG A 400 -15.10 1.32 -26.19
N ASP A 401 -16.18 2.09 -26.14
CA ASP A 401 -17.46 1.68 -26.73
C ASP A 401 -17.49 1.85 -28.26
N ALA A 402 -18.61 1.53 -28.87
CA ALA A 402 -18.78 1.61 -30.32
C ALA A 402 -18.63 3.04 -30.88
N GLU A 403 -18.83 4.04 -30.06
CA GLU A 403 -18.67 5.47 -30.39
C GLU A 403 -17.24 5.97 -30.10
N GLY A 404 -16.33 5.08 -29.66
CA GLY A 404 -14.93 5.41 -29.36
C GLY A 404 -14.71 6.08 -28.00
N ARG A 405 -15.75 6.18 -27.16
CA ARG A 405 -15.63 6.81 -25.83
C ARG A 405 -14.91 5.88 -24.87
N PHE A 406 -14.03 6.44 -24.07
CA PHE A 406 -13.30 5.72 -23.02
C PHE A 406 -14.27 5.17 -21.96
N ARG A 407 -14.19 3.87 -21.72
CA ARG A 407 -15.03 3.12 -20.79
C ARG A 407 -14.25 2.47 -19.66
N GLY A 408 -12.92 2.63 -19.67
CA GLY A 408 -12.06 2.10 -18.65
C GLY A 408 -10.80 1.45 -19.20
N ILE A 409 -10.13 0.68 -18.35
CA ILE A 409 -8.86 0.02 -18.66
C ILE A 409 -8.98 -1.48 -18.36
N LEU A 410 -8.52 -2.29 -19.29
CA LEU A 410 -8.32 -3.71 -19.11
C LEU A 410 -6.83 -3.96 -18.84
N GLU A 411 -6.52 -4.51 -17.66
CA GLU A 411 -5.21 -5.07 -17.34
C GLU A 411 -5.20 -6.56 -17.66
N MET A 412 -4.14 -7.04 -18.31
CA MET A 412 -3.89 -8.44 -18.56
C MET A 412 -2.48 -8.79 -18.10
N MET A 413 -2.34 -9.87 -17.33
CA MET A 413 -1.06 -10.35 -16.83
C MET A 413 -0.86 -11.82 -17.15
N GLN A 414 0.37 -12.20 -17.49
CA GLN A 414 0.72 -13.59 -17.78
C GLN A 414 2.14 -13.91 -17.32
N ASP A 415 2.32 -15.07 -16.68
CA ASP A 415 3.65 -15.65 -16.50
C ASP A 415 4.12 -16.25 -17.84
N CYS A 416 5.06 -15.58 -18.46
CA CYS A 416 5.64 -15.97 -19.74
C CYS A 416 6.97 -16.73 -19.60
N SER A 417 7.37 -17.17 -18.42
CA SER A 417 8.63 -17.90 -18.17
C SER A 417 8.78 -19.07 -19.11
N ARG A 418 7.78 -19.96 -19.14
CA ARG A 418 7.75 -21.11 -20.05
C ARG A 418 7.71 -20.71 -21.52
N ILE A 419 6.95 -19.67 -21.86
CA ILE A 419 6.80 -19.22 -23.26
C ILE A 419 8.16 -18.77 -23.82
N ARG A 420 8.97 -18.07 -23.00
CA ARG A 420 10.32 -17.62 -23.40
C ARG A 420 11.31 -18.74 -23.66
N GLU A 421 11.09 -19.92 -23.09
CA GLU A 421 11.95 -21.09 -23.27
C GLU A 421 11.58 -21.92 -24.50
N LEU A 422 10.39 -21.71 -25.09
CA LEU A 422 9.93 -22.45 -26.22
C LEU A 422 10.73 -22.11 -27.49
N GLN A 423 11.16 -23.15 -28.21
CA GLN A 423 11.90 -23.02 -29.46
C GLN A 423 11.25 -23.86 -30.58
N GLY A 424 11.37 -23.40 -31.82
CA GLY A 424 10.86 -24.09 -32.97
C GLY A 424 9.33 -24.18 -33.02
N SER A 425 8.78 -25.28 -33.51
CA SER A 425 7.35 -25.52 -33.64
C SER A 425 6.98 -26.85 -33.01
N ARG A 426 5.89 -26.87 -32.21
CA ARG A 426 5.30 -28.08 -31.67
C ARG A 426 3.93 -28.29 -32.32
N THR A 427 3.89 -29.17 -33.33
CA THR A 427 2.70 -29.43 -34.14
C THR A 427 1.99 -30.75 -33.77
N LEU A 428 2.67 -31.63 -33.02
CA LEU A 428 2.09 -32.89 -32.58
C LEU A 428 1.47 -32.76 -31.19
N LEU A 429 0.33 -33.43 -30.98
CA LEU A 429 -0.34 -33.52 -29.70
C LEU A 429 0.56 -34.29 -28.71
N THR A 430 0.88 -33.66 -27.57
CA THR A 430 1.62 -34.28 -26.48
C THR A 430 0.92 -33.85 -25.18
N TRP A 431 0.49 -34.85 -24.41
CA TRP A 431 -0.17 -34.56 -23.13
C TRP A 431 0.85 -34.14 -22.07
N SER A 432 0.45 -33.29 -21.13
CA SER A 432 1.32 -32.81 -20.04
C SER A 432 1.81 -33.96 -19.13
N ASN A 433 1.11 -35.08 -19.09
CA ASN A 433 1.50 -36.25 -18.30
C ASN A 433 2.59 -37.11 -18.98
N ASP A 434 2.88 -36.89 -20.25
CA ASP A 434 3.90 -37.63 -21.01
C ASP A 434 5.31 -37.02 -20.86
N THR A 435 5.43 -35.85 -20.27
CA THR A 435 6.69 -35.22 -19.92
C THR A 435 7.08 -35.56 -18.48
N GLN A 436 7.81 -36.66 -18.29
CA GLN A 436 8.49 -36.95 -17.03
C GLN A 436 9.53 -35.85 -16.77
N GLY A 437 9.22 -34.92 -15.86
CA GLY A 437 10.18 -33.93 -15.38
C GLY A 437 9.68 -32.53 -15.06
N GLU A 438 8.46 -32.15 -15.43
CA GLU A 438 7.97 -30.81 -15.07
C GLU A 438 7.29 -30.82 -13.70
N LYS A 439 7.91 -30.19 -12.70
CA LYS A 439 7.30 -29.96 -11.39
C LYS A 439 6.04 -29.10 -11.55
N PRO A 440 4.96 -29.36 -10.77
CA PRO A 440 3.82 -28.46 -10.70
C PRO A 440 4.29 -27.07 -10.23
N MET A 441 3.78 -26.02 -10.86
CA MET A 441 4.06 -24.64 -10.43
C MET A 441 3.63 -24.47 -8.96
N GLU A 442 4.61 -24.26 -8.08
CA GLU A 442 4.36 -23.77 -6.74
C GLU A 442 3.73 -22.37 -6.84
N LYS A 443 2.74 -22.10 -6.00
CA LYS A 443 2.08 -20.80 -5.92
C LYS A 443 3.13 -19.70 -5.72
N SER A 444 3.25 -18.80 -6.68
CA SER A 444 4.09 -17.62 -6.55
C SER A 444 3.49 -16.68 -5.51
N ASN A 445 4.12 -16.57 -4.35
CA ASN A 445 3.82 -15.57 -3.34
C ASN A 445 4.44 -14.22 -3.74
N TYR A 446 3.86 -13.53 -4.71
CA TYR A 446 4.37 -12.24 -5.14
C TYR A 446 3.48 -11.08 -4.68
N ALA A 447 4.04 -10.24 -3.82
CA ALA A 447 3.62 -8.85 -3.68
C ALA A 447 4.40 -8.00 -4.71
N PRO A 448 3.83 -6.92 -5.26
CA PRO A 448 4.50 -6.12 -6.28
C PRO A 448 5.73 -5.42 -5.69
N GLU A 449 6.90 -5.73 -6.23
CA GLU A 449 8.10 -4.92 -6.01
C GLU A 449 8.30 -4.07 -7.25
N ASP A 450 8.04 -2.77 -7.12
CA ASP A 450 8.32 -1.81 -8.18
C ASP A 450 9.78 -1.39 -8.16
N LYS A 451 10.49 -1.72 -9.24
CA LYS A 451 11.67 -0.95 -9.66
C LYS A 451 11.35 -0.35 -11.01
N PRO A 452 11.52 0.96 -11.19
CA PRO A 452 11.51 1.53 -12.53
C PRO A 452 12.67 0.95 -13.32
N ALA A 453 12.42 0.60 -14.60
CA ALA A 453 13.42 0.12 -15.53
C ALA A 453 14.61 1.08 -15.55
N ALA A 454 15.78 0.58 -15.16
CA ALA A 454 17.02 1.31 -15.33
C ALA A 454 17.33 1.35 -16.83
N ASN A 455 17.18 2.51 -17.42
CA ASN A 455 17.82 2.81 -18.70
C ASN A 455 19.32 2.88 -18.43
N GLU A 456 20.05 1.87 -18.89
CA GLU A 456 21.50 1.91 -18.96
C GLU A 456 21.92 2.98 -19.98
N GLY A 457 22.62 4.00 -19.50
CA GLY A 457 23.57 4.76 -20.30
C GLY A 457 23.04 5.94 -21.12
N SER A 458 22.31 6.87 -20.53
CA SER A 458 22.22 8.23 -21.05
C SER A 458 22.61 9.24 -19.96
N ALA A 459 23.52 10.16 -20.28
CA ALA A 459 23.86 11.29 -19.43
C ALA A 459 22.58 12.07 -19.08
N ILE A 460 22.28 12.26 -17.79
CA ILE A 460 21.12 13.04 -17.36
C ILE A 460 21.33 14.50 -17.80
N GLU A 461 20.44 15.02 -18.61
CA GLU A 461 20.37 16.43 -18.89
C GLU A 461 19.83 17.16 -17.64
N LEU A 462 20.74 17.89 -16.96
CA LEU A 462 20.41 18.65 -15.74
C LEU A 462 19.47 19.82 -16.05
N SER A 463 18.25 19.74 -15.53
CA SER A 463 17.22 20.79 -15.65
C SER A 463 16.55 21.06 -14.30
N SER A 464 15.70 22.06 -14.23
CA SER A 464 14.86 22.37 -13.05
C SER A 464 13.95 21.19 -12.64
N LYS A 465 13.56 20.35 -13.59
CA LYS A 465 12.67 19.19 -13.38
C LYS A 465 13.43 17.90 -13.02
N THR A 466 14.77 17.90 -13.08
CA THR A 466 15.58 16.72 -12.75
C THR A 466 15.34 16.32 -11.30
N ARG A 467 15.00 15.05 -11.06
CA ARG A 467 14.71 14.55 -9.72
C ARG A 467 16.00 14.28 -8.94
N LEU A 468 16.01 14.69 -7.69
CA LEU A 468 17.15 14.49 -6.80
C LEU A 468 17.44 12.99 -6.58
N GLN A 469 16.40 12.17 -6.52
CA GLN A 469 16.55 10.72 -6.40
C GLN A 469 17.34 10.12 -7.55
N ASP A 470 17.08 10.54 -8.79
CA ASP A 470 17.74 10.01 -9.98
C ASP A 470 19.20 10.45 -10.03
N LEU A 471 19.48 11.68 -9.61
CA LEU A 471 20.85 12.18 -9.44
C LEU A 471 21.63 11.38 -8.38
N LEU A 472 21.00 11.09 -7.24
CA LEU A 472 21.64 10.33 -6.16
C LEU A 472 21.80 8.85 -6.47
N LYS A 473 20.99 8.26 -7.38
CA LYS A 473 21.19 6.89 -7.87
C LYS A 473 22.42 6.78 -8.76
N ILE A 474 22.64 7.77 -9.64
CA ILE A 474 23.77 7.77 -10.59
C ILE A 474 25.05 8.27 -9.91
N TYR A 475 24.93 9.28 -9.06
CA TYR A 475 26.03 9.92 -8.35
C TYR A 475 25.79 9.89 -6.82
N PRO A 476 25.95 8.73 -6.15
CA PRO A 476 25.70 8.59 -4.71
C PRO A 476 26.55 9.53 -3.84
N GLN A 477 27.74 9.93 -4.35
CA GLN A 477 28.66 10.86 -3.69
C GLN A 477 28.01 12.24 -3.44
N LEU A 478 27.05 12.64 -4.25
CA LEU A 478 26.31 13.91 -4.09
C LEU A 478 25.67 14.01 -2.70
N ARG A 479 25.21 12.88 -2.13
CA ARG A 479 24.60 12.88 -0.79
C ARG A 479 25.55 13.35 0.30
N LYS A 480 26.84 13.04 0.16
CA LYS A 480 27.90 13.43 1.10
C LYS A 480 28.42 14.85 0.79
N ASP A 481 28.57 15.18 -0.48
CA ASP A 481 29.27 16.38 -0.91
C ASP A 481 28.37 17.62 -0.91
N LEU A 482 27.07 17.50 -1.25
CA LEU A 482 26.12 18.62 -1.19
C LEU A 482 26.04 19.29 0.19
N PRO A 483 25.92 18.57 1.32
CA PRO A 483 25.96 19.17 2.65
C PRO A 483 27.28 19.85 3.01
N SER A 484 28.37 19.45 2.35
CA SER A 484 29.70 20.05 2.55
C SER A 484 29.86 21.35 1.78
N VAL A 485 29.20 21.47 0.63
CA VAL A 485 29.20 22.69 -0.19
C VAL A 485 28.27 23.75 0.38
N ASN A 486 27.06 23.35 0.84
CA ASN A 486 26.14 24.29 1.46
C ASN A 486 25.34 23.63 2.59
N SER A 487 25.29 24.31 3.74
CA SER A 487 24.64 23.82 4.96
C SER A 487 23.12 23.65 4.81
N ALA A 488 22.46 24.28 3.84
CA ALA A 488 21.05 24.09 3.54
C ALA A 488 20.72 22.63 3.11
N PHE A 489 21.72 21.91 2.58
CA PHE A 489 21.55 20.51 2.18
C PHE A 489 21.87 19.48 3.28
N LYS A 490 22.12 19.90 4.53
CA LYS A 490 22.35 18.97 5.66
C LYS A 490 21.16 18.04 5.89
N MET A 491 19.95 18.48 5.53
CA MET A 491 18.74 17.68 5.61
C MET A 491 18.78 16.43 4.71
N LEU A 492 19.66 16.35 3.71
CA LEU A 492 19.86 15.13 2.89
C LEU A 492 20.41 13.95 3.70
N ASN A 493 20.99 14.23 4.86
CA ASN A 493 21.52 13.22 5.80
C ASN A 493 20.59 13.00 7.00
N SER A 494 19.42 13.66 7.03
CA SER A 494 18.42 13.46 8.08
C SER A 494 17.49 12.29 7.75
N PRO A 495 16.80 11.71 8.71
CA PRO A 495 15.74 10.71 8.45
C PRO A 495 14.65 11.19 7.48
N LEU A 496 14.38 12.50 7.46
CA LEU A 496 13.44 13.16 6.54
C LEU A 496 13.87 13.12 5.07
N ALA A 497 15.16 12.98 4.81
CA ALA A 497 15.68 12.89 3.45
C ALA A 497 15.05 11.74 2.65
N ARG A 498 14.69 10.64 3.30
CA ARG A 498 14.06 9.47 2.67
C ARG A 498 12.67 9.79 2.10
N ILE A 499 11.94 10.72 2.73
CA ILE A 499 10.61 11.15 2.29
C ILE A 499 10.71 12.23 1.21
N ILE A 500 11.72 13.10 1.35
CA ILE A 500 11.85 14.29 0.50
C ILE A 500 12.58 13.94 -0.82
N ILE A 501 13.64 13.16 -0.77
CA ILE A 501 14.49 12.84 -1.95
C ILE A 501 13.67 12.26 -3.12
N PRO A 502 12.74 11.30 -2.95
CA PRO A 502 11.98 10.74 -4.06
C PRO A 502 11.12 11.76 -4.82
N LYS A 503 10.70 12.81 -4.13
CA LYS A 503 9.81 13.85 -4.69
C LYS A 503 10.54 15.15 -5.04
N ALA A 504 11.76 15.34 -4.53
CA ALA A 504 12.50 16.57 -4.69
C ALA A 504 13.03 16.70 -6.12
N THR A 505 12.77 17.84 -6.75
CA THR A 505 13.41 18.27 -7.99
C THR A 505 14.49 19.31 -7.70
N VAL A 506 15.34 19.58 -8.68
CA VAL A 506 16.35 20.66 -8.58
C VAL A 506 15.68 22.03 -8.35
N ALA A 507 14.50 22.26 -8.92
CA ALA A 507 13.72 23.48 -8.62
C ALA A 507 13.32 23.54 -7.14
N MET A 508 12.84 22.46 -6.54
CA MET A 508 12.49 22.41 -5.11
C MET A 508 13.72 22.58 -4.21
N MET A 509 14.90 22.10 -4.64
CA MET A 509 16.15 22.38 -3.91
C MET A 509 16.45 23.88 -3.86
N SER A 510 16.24 24.61 -4.97
CA SER A 510 16.39 26.05 -5.04
C SER A 510 15.40 26.77 -4.10
N GLU A 511 14.15 26.43 -4.20
CA GLU A 511 13.08 27.03 -3.40
C GLU A 511 13.30 26.86 -1.88
N ARG A 512 13.68 25.65 -1.45
CA ARG A 512 13.89 25.34 -0.03
C ARG A 512 15.22 25.82 0.55
N SER A 513 16.24 25.94 -0.28
CA SER A 513 17.56 26.41 0.17
C SER A 513 17.72 27.93 0.07
N GLY A 514 16.84 28.62 -0.66
CA GLY A 514 16.97 30.03 -0.99
C GLY A 514 18.11 30.35 -1.96
N ILE A 515 18.73 29.32 -2.58
CA ILE A 515 19.81 29.48 -3.55
C ILE A 515 19.19 29.59 -4.95
N PRO A 516 19.61 30.56 -5.79
CA PRO A 516 19.11 30.64 -7.16
C PRO A 516 19.27 29.34 -7.95
N LEU A 517 18.29 29.02 -8.78
CA LEU A 517 18.24 27.75 -9.53
C LEU A 517 19.49 27.54 -10.40
N ASP A 518 19.96 28.58 -11.06
CA ASP A 518 21.14 28.55 -11.93
C ASP A 518 22.42 28.25 -11.15
N ASP A 519 22.52 28.72 -9.91
CA ASP A 519 23.66 28.44 -9.03
C ASP A 519 23.65 26.97 -8.58
N ILE A 520 22.47 26.39 -8.27
CA ILE A 520 22.33 24.96 -7.94
C ILE A 520 22.67 24.10 -9.16
N LEU A 521 22.18 24.44 -10.34
CA LEU A 521 22.48 23.71 -11.57
C LEU A 521 23.99 23.75 -11.89
N SER A 522 24.64 24.88 -11.69
CA SER A 522 26.08 25.05 -11.89
C SER A 522 26.87 24.22 -10.90
N MET A 523 26.51 24.25 -9.61
CA MET A 523 27.13 23.45 -8.55
C MET A 523 26.98 21.95 -8.81
N LEU A 524 25.81 21.48 -9.23
CA LEU A 524 25.59 20.08 -9.57
C LEU A 524 26.44 19.66 -10.78
N ARG A 525 26.55 20.49 -11.82
CA ARG A 525 27.40 20.22 -12.99
C ARG A 525 28.88 20.08 -12.61
N GLU A 526 29.37 20.98 -11.75
CA GLU A 526 30.76 20.93 -11.27
C GLU A 526 31.07 19.65 -10.47
N LEU A 527 30.17 19.25 -9.56
CA LEU A 527 30.33 18.04 -8.78
C LEU A 527 30.29 16.79 -9.67
N ILE A 528 29.35 16.73 -10.62
CA ILE A 528 29.21 15.60 -11.54
C ILE A 528 30.46 15.50 -12.44
N ALA A 529 30.93 16.59 -13.02
CA ALA A 529 32.14 16.61 -13.85
C ALA A 529 33.37 16.13 -13.07
N LYS A 530 33.46 16.46 -11.78
CA LYS A 530 34.52 15.97 -10.88
C LYS A 530 34.45 14.46 -10.70
N TYR A 531 33.26 13.88 -10.55
CA TYR A 531 33.10 12.42 -10.39
C TYR A 531 33.42 11.68 -11.67
N GLU A 532 32.97 12.19 -12.83
CA GLU A 532 33.24 11.59 -14.14
C GLU A 532 34.74 11.59 -14.47
N SER A 533 35.45 12.69 -14.15
CA SER A 533 36.89 12.77 -14.35
C SER A 533 37.71 11.81 -13.45
N THR A 534 37.19 11.49 -12.26
CA THR A 534 37.84 10.55 -11.33
C THR A 534 37.59 9.10 -11.73
N THR A 535 36.51 8.80 -12.45
CA THR A 535 36.17 7.45 -12.91
C THR A 535 36.96 7.04 -14.16
N CYS A 536 37.42 7.99 -14.99
CA CYS A 536 38.26 7.75 -16.17
C CYS A 536 39.74 7.47 -15.85
N GLN A 537 40.17 7.60 -14.60
CA GLN A 537 41.57 7.35 -14.16
C GLN A 537 41.78 6.02 -13.42
N LYS A 538 40.78 5.21 -13.28
CA LYS A 538 40.82 3.83 -12.78
C LYS A 538 40.46 2.85 -13.90
#